data_a70f07614926183c91d7e73a377da046
#
_entry.id   a70f07614926183c91d7e73a377da046
#
_cell.length_a   1.000
_cell.length_b   1.000
_cell.length_c   1.000
_cell.angle_alpha   90.00
_cell.angle_beta   90.00
_cell.angle_gamma   90.00
#
_symmetry.space_group_name_H-M   'P 1'
#
loop_
_entity.id
_entity.type
_entity.pdbx_description
1 polymer ?
#
loop_
_entity_poly.entity_id
_entity_poly.type
_entity_poly.pdbx_seq_one_letter_code
_entity_poly.pdbx_strand_id
1 'polypeptide(L)'
;MGRVIAVANQKGGVGKSTTAINLSACLAEKEKKVLTIDMDPQGNTTSGLGVDKNNVENTLYELLLGEAETKNTIVKDVVENVDLIPSNVNLSGAEIELIGVDEKEYILKKIIDKVRRKYDYIIIDCPPSLNMLTINALTAANSVLVPIQCEYYALEGLSQLIHTIDLVKDRLNKKLVMEGVVFTMYDARTNLSLQVVENVKDNLQQNIYKTIIPRNVRLAEAPSYGQPITLYDTRSAGAEAYRLLAEEVINREDE
;
A
#
# COMPACT_ATOMS: atom_id res chain seq x y z
N MET A 1 7.82 4.48 17.20
CA MET A 1 7.41 3.10 16.85
C MET A 1 6.85 3.15 15.45
N GLY A 2 7.35 2.35 14.52
CA GLY A 2 7.03 2.47 13.10
C GLY A 2 5.54 2.60 12.81
N ARG A 3 5.15 3.53 11.94
CA ARG A 3 3.76 3.74 11.52
C ARG A 3 3.41 2.74 10.42
N VAL A 4 2.32 2.01 10.58
CA VAL A 4 1.86 1.00 9.63
C VAL A 4 0.71 1.55 8.82
N ILE A 5 0.89 1.69 7.51
CA ILE A 5 -0.09 2.23 6.56
C ILE A 5 -0.45 1.14 5.54
N ALA A 6 -1.73 0.76 5.49
CA ALA A 6 -2.25 -0.12 4.45
C ALA A 6 -2.68 0.72 3.24
N VAL A 7 -2.19 0.38 2.06
CA VAL A 7 -2.62 0.97 0.79
C VAL A 7 -3.69 0.08 0.19
N ALA A 8 -4.94 0.47 0.32
CA ALA A 8 -6.08 -0.40 0.02
C ALA A 8 -7.12 0.28 -0.88
N ASN A 9 -7.65 -0.49 -1.82
CA ASN A 9 -8.87 -0.21 -2.57
C ASN A 9 -9.30 -1.53 -3.23
N GLN A 10 -10.60 -1.83 -3.19
CA GLN A 10 -11.13 -3.06 -3.81
C GLN A 10 -11.11 -3.02 -5.34
N LYS A 11 -11.04 -1.84 -5.96
CA LYS A 11 -10.94 -1.71 -7.41
C LYS A 11 -9.52 -2.00 -7.88
N GLY A 12 -9.38 -2.86 -8.89
CA GLY A 12 -8.13 -3.11 -9.58
C GLY A 12 -7.69 -1.90 -10.41
N GLY A 13 -6.39 -1.73 -10.62
CA GLY A 13 -5.85 -0.71 -11.52
C GLY A 13 -5.88 0.73 -11.02
N VAL A 14 -6.25 1.00 -9.76
CA VAL A 14 -6.30 2.36 -9.20
C VAL A 14 -4.95 2.90 -8.72
N GLY A 15 -3.86 2.16 -8.91
CA GLY A 15 -2.51 2.59 -8.53
C GLY A 15 -2.09 2.22 -7.11
N LYS A 16 -2.66 1.17 -6.48
CA LYS A 16 -2.24 0.70 -5.14
C LYS A 16 -0.75 0.37 -5.08
N SER A 17 -0.30 -0.60 -5.87
CA SER A 17 1.11 -1.02 -5.91
C SER A 17 2.03 0.12 -6.34
N THR A 18 1.61 0.93 -7.33
CA THR A 18 2.35 2.13 -7.74
C THR A 18 2.51 3.09 -6.56
N THR A 19 1.47 3.29 -5.76
CA THR A 19 1.53 4.15 -4.57
C THR A 19 2.40 3.54 -3.49
N ALA A 20 2.26 2.23 -3.21
CA ALA A 20 3.08 1.55 -2.20
C ALA A 20 4.58 1.64 -2.54
N ILE A 21 4.97 1.34 -3.78
CA ILE A 21 6.36 1.43 -4.28
C ILE A 21 6.90 2.85 -4.12
N ASN A 22 6.20 3.83 -4.70
CA ASN A 22 6.74 5.18 -4.83
C ASN A 22 6.65 5.98 -3.52
N LEU A 23 5.63 5.74 -2.69
CA LEU A 23 5.58 6.30 -1.35
C LEU A 23 6.72 5.77 -0.48
N SER A 24 6.99 4.46 -0.53
CA SER A 24 8.11 3.85 0.21
C SER A 24 9.45 4.46 -0.20
N ALA A 25 9.71 4.60 -1.49
CA ALA A 25 10.94 5.19 -2.02
C ALA A 25 11.07 6.68 -1.65
N CYS A 26 9.97 7.46 -1.74
CA CYS A 26 10.00 8.89 -1.38
C CYS A 26 10.13 9.13 0.13
N LEU A 27 9.56 8.26 0.98
CA LEU A 27 9.82 8.30 2.43
C LEU A 27 11.29 8.00 2.72
N ALA A 28 11.89 7.05 2.01
CA ALA A 28 13.30 6.70 2.15
C ALA A 28 14.24 7.84 1.67
N GLU A 29 13.89 8.60 0.62
CA GLU A 29 14.59 9.84 0.23
C GLU A 29 14.59 10.90 1.36
N LYS A 30 13.63 10.83 2.29
CA LYS A 30 13.55 11.65 3.51
C LYS A 30 14.21 10.99 4.72
N GLU A 31 15.17 10.11 4.48
CA GLU A 31 15.96 9.40 5.51
C GLU A 31 15.11 8.52 6.46
N LYS A 32 13.89 8.15 6.06
CA LYS A 32 13.05 7.22 6.82
C LYS A 32 13.42 5.78 6.47
N LYS A 33 13.47 4.91 7.49
CA LYS A 33 13.60 3.46 7.28
C LYS A 33 12.23 2.86 7.00
N VAL A 34 12.06 2.27 5.83
CA VAL A 34 10.78 1.76 5.36
C VAL A 34 10.81 0.25 5.18
N LEU A 35 9.79 -0.45 5.66
CA LEU A 35 9.50 -1.82 5.27
C LEU A 35 8.27 -1.80 4.36
N THR A 36 8.41 -2.30 3.14
CA THR A 36 7.29 -2.53 2.24
C THR A 36 6.87 -3.98 2.35
N ILE A 37 5.56 -4.25 2.45
CA ILE A 37 5.00 -5.60 2.48
C ILE A 37 4.08 -5.74 1.27
N ASP A 38 4.43 -6.61 0.35
CA ASP A 38 3.58 -6.95 -0.78
C ASP A 38 2.58 -8.03 -0.34
N MET A 39 1.31 -7.68 -0.32
CA MET A 39 0.23 -8.58 0.12
C MET A 39 -0.69 -8.98 -1.05
N ASP A 40 -0.32 -8.61 -2.27
CA ASP A 40 -1.01 -9.04 -3.48
C ASP A 40 -0.33 -10.29 -4.06
N PRO A 41 -1.06 -11.40 -4.29
CA PRO A 41 -0.53 -12.59 -4.97
C PRO A 41 0.05 -12.31 -6.36
N GLN A 42 -0.33 -11.20 -7.00
CA GLN A 42 0.27 -10.79 -8.27
C GLN A 42 1.74 -10.36 -8.12
N GLY A 43 2.21 -10.00 -6.93
CA GLY A 43 3.58 -9.63 -6.67
C GLY A 43 4.05 -8.41 -7.46
N ASN A 44 3.16 -7.43 -7.67
CA ASN A 44 3.46 -6.23 -8.47
C ASN A 44 4.42 -5.30 -7.75
N THR A 45 4.27 -5.14 -6.44
CA THR A 45 5.19 -4.35 -5.61
C THR A 45 6.54 -5.03 -5.51
N THR A 46 6.58 -6.36 -5.41
CA THR A 46 7.81 -7.16 -5.43
C THR A 46 8.60 -6.93 -6.70
N SER A 47 7.97 -7.13 -7.86
CA SER A 47 8.63 -6.92 -9.15
C SER A 47 9.00 -5.44 -9.38
N GLY A 48 8.13 -4.51 -8.97
CA GLY A 48 8.34 -3.08 -9.15
C GLY A 48 9.46 -2.50 -8.28
N LEU A 49 9.90 -3.22 -7.24
CA LEU A 49 11.08 -2.93 -6.43
C LEU A 49 12.30 -3.77 -6.85
N GLY A 50 12.27 -4.40 -8.03
CA GLY A 50 13.40 -5.09 -8.64
C GLY A 50 13.67 -6.50 -8.10
N VAL A 51 12.78 -7.07 -7.30
CA VAL A 51 12.92 -8.43 -6.77
C VAL A 51 12.25 -9.44 -7.71
N ASP A 52 13.01 -10.46 -8.12
CA ASP A 52 12.45 -11.57 -8.91
C ASP A 52 11.62 -12.49 -8.03
N LYS A 53 10.31 -12.31 -8.07
CA LYS A 53 9.33 -13.06 -7.28
C LYS A 53 9.32 -14.57 -7.52
N ASN A 54 9.94 -15.06 -8.61
CA ASN A 54 10.03 -16.47 -8.93
C ASN A 54 11.27 -17.14 -8.32
N ASN A 55 12.27 -16.36 -7.90
CA ASN A 55 13.54 -16.83 -7.36
C ASN A 55 13.77 -16.46 -5.89
N VAL A 56 12.76 -15.92 -5.19
CA VAL A 56 12.84 -15.68 -3.74
C VAL A 56 12.62 -16.98 -2.98
N GLU A 57 13.47 -17.24 -1.98
CA GLU A 57 13.38 -18.46 -1.15
C GLU A 57 12.13 -18.46 -0.26
N ASN A 58 11.85 -17.31 0.38
CA ASN A 58 10.71 -17.15 1.28
C ASN A 58 9.94 -15.88 0.92
N THR A 59 8.61 -15.97 0.98
CA THR A 59 7.70 -14.86 0.71
C THR A 59 6.75 -14.63 1.90
N LEU A 60 5.83 -13.70 1.75
CA LEU A 60 4.78 -13.49 2.74
C LEU A 60 3.92 -14.75 2.94
N TYR A 61 3.81 -15.62 1.94
CA TYR A 61 3.07 -16.88 2.04
C TYR A 61 3.62 -17.76 3.16
N GLU A 62 4.91 -18.11 3.10
CA GLU A 62 5.57 -18.94 4.11
C GLU A 62 5.55 -18.27 5.50
N LEU A 63 5.61 -16.94 5.54
CA LEU A 63 5.47 -16.20 6.81
C LEU A 63 4.08 -16.34 7.43
N LEU A 64 3.01 -16.23 6.64
CA LEU A 64 1.64 -16.33 7.14
C LEU A 64 1.33 -17.73 7.64
N LEU A 65 1.91 -18.76 7.04
CA LEU A 65 1.77 -20.16 7.46
C LEU A 65 2.70 -20.54 8.64
N GLY A 66 3.62 -19.65 9.01
CA GLY A 66 4.59 -19.93 10.08
C GLY A 66 5.74 -20.86 9.67
N GLU A 67 5.94 -21.05 8.37
CA GLU A 67 6.98 -21.92 7.78
C GLU A 67 8.32 -21.19 7.62
N ALA A 68 8.33 -19.85 7.69
CA ALA A 68 9.52 -19.03 7.61
C ALA A 68 9.62 -18.03 8.76
N GLU A 69 10.85 -17.63 9.09
CA GLU A 69 11.10 -16.55 10.05
C GLU A 69 11.13 -15.20 9.35
N THR A 70 10.57 -14.16 9.97
CA THR A 70 10.50 -12.79 9.43
C THR A 70 11.87 -12.26 8.97
N LYS A 71 12.96 -12.54 9.73
CA LYS A 71 14.31 -12.07 9.40
C LYS A 71 14.86 -12.68 8.11
N ASN A 72 14.43 -13.90 7.77
CA ASN A 72 14.91 -14.64 6.59
C ASN A 72 14.07 -14.35 5.36
N THR A 73 12.89 -13.73 5.53
CA THR A 73 11.98 -13.36 4.44
C THR A 73 12.18 -11.92 3.98
N ILE A 74 12.72 -11.05 4.85
CA ILE A 74 12.95 -9.65 4.49
C ILE A 74 14.12 -9.55 3.52
N VAL A 75 13.84 -9.11 2.29
CA VAL A 75 14.84 -8.69 1.31
C VAL A 75 15.30 -7.27 1.68
N LYS A 76 16.60 -7.12 1.96
CA LYS A 76 17.18 -5.88 2.44
C LYS A 76 17.57 -4.95 1.31
N ASP A 77 17.40 -3.65 1.56
CA ASP A 77 17.93 -2.57 0.73
C ASP A 77 17.56 -2.75 -0.76
N VAL A 78 16.29 -3.13 -1.06
CA VAL A 78 15.79 -3.20 -2.45
C VAL A 78 15.85 -1.83 -3.13
N VAL A 79 15.73 -0.79 -2.35
CA VAL A 79 16.10 0.60 -2.61
C VAL A 79 16.76 1.09 -1.33
N GLU A 80 17.64 2.07 -1.38
CA GLU A 80 18.29 2.64 -0.20
C GLU A 80 17.24 2.98 0.89
N ASN A 81 17.43 2.44 2.10
CA ASN A 81 16.51 2.54 3.24
C ASN A 81 15.11 1.89 3.04
N VAL A 82 14.91 1.09 1.99
CA VAL A 82 13.68 0.31 1.78
C VAL A 82 13.98 -1.18 1.81
N ASP A 83 13.38 -1.87 2.76
CA ASP A 83 13.34 -3.32 2.83
C ASP A 83 11.99 -3.84 2.30
N LEU A 84 11.94 -5.09 1.84
CA LEU A 84 10.74 -5.70 1.28
C LEU A 84 10.45 -7.06 1.91
N ILE A 85 9.19 -7.32 2.28
CA ILE A 85 8.65 -8.68 2.39
C ILE A 85 7.96 -8.98 1.05
N PRO A 86 8.52 -9.88 0.23
CA PRO A 86 8.04 -10.13 -1.13
C PRO A 86 6.80 -11.03 -1.16
N SER A 87 6.09 -11.01 -2.28
CA SER A 87 4.96 -11.86 -2.60
C SER A 87 5.12 -12.56 -3.94
N ASN A 88 4.42 -13.67 -4.09
CA ASN A 88 4.23 -14.37 -5.36
C ASN A 88 2.86 -15.05 -5.41
N VAL A 89 2.58 -15.78 -6.49
CA VAL A 89 1.30 -16.44 -6.76
C VAL A 89 0.88 -17.43 -5.66
N ASN A 90 1.84 -18.00 -4.91
CA ASN A 90 1.54 -18.96 -3.82
C ASN A 90 0.70 -18.31 -2.72
N LEU A 91 0.82 -17.00 -2.53
CA LEU A 91 0.04 -16.26 -1.53
C LEU A 91 -1.49 -16.42 -1.72
N SER A 92 -1.96 -16.76 -2.92
CA SER A 92 -3.37 -17.11 -3.15
C SER A 92 -3.82 -18.33 -2.34
N GLY A 93 -2.91 -19.27 -2.05
CA GLY A 93 -3.19 -20.47 -1.25
C GLY A 93 -3.42 -20.16 0.23
N ALA A 94 -2.79 -19.11 0.74
CA ALA A 94 -2.89 -18.75 2.16
C ALA A 94 -4.34 -18.52 2.61
N GLU A 95 -5.21 -18.00 1.75
CA GLU A 95 -6.62 -17.78 2.11
C GLU A 95 -7.36 -19.09 2.45
N ILE A 96 -7.02 -20.18 1.76
CA ILE A 96 -7.62 -21.49 2.00
C ILE A 96 -6.99 -22.13 3.23
N GLU A 97 -5.67 -22.08 3.35
CA GLU A 97 -4.92 -22.75 4.41
C GLU A 97 -5.15 -22.11 5.78
N LEU A 98 -5.45 -20.82 5.82
CA LEU A 98 -5.79 -20.10 7.05
C LEU A 98 -7.24 -20.30 7.53
N ILE A 99 -8.12 -21.01 6.80
CA ILE A 99 -9.54 -21.13 7.17
C ILE A 99 -9.74 -21.72 8.57
N GLY A 100 -8.94 -22.69 8.98
CA GLY A 100 -9.05 -23.36 10.28
C GLY A 100 -8.14 -22.81 11.38
N VAL A 101 -7.41 -21.73 11.11
CA VAL A 101 -6.43 -21.17 12.04
C VAL A 101 -7.09 -20.20 13.01
N ASP A 102 -6.86 -20.38 14.30
CA ASP A 102 -7.34 -19.46 15.32
C ASP A 102 -6.64 -18.10 15.22
N GLU A 103 -7.40 -17.01 15.42
CA GLU A 103 -6.90 -15.63 15.34
C GLU A 103 -6.20 -15.32 14.00
N LYS A 104 -6.64 -15.93 12.91
CA LYS A 104 -6.07 -15.77 11.57
C LYS A 104 -6.03 -14.31 11.09
N GLU A 105 -6.93 -13.48 11.56
CA GLU A 105 -6.99 -12.05 11.24
C GLU A 105 -5.82 -11.26 11.85
N TYR A 106 -5.12 -11.81 12.84
CA TYR A 106 -4.03 -11.16 13.57
C TYR A 106 -2.63 -11.66 13.19
N ILE A 107 -2.51 -12.60 12.25
CA ILE A 107 -1.23 -13.23 11.91
C ILE A 107 -0.24 -12.19 11.42
N LEU A 108 -0.61 -11.36 10.45
CA LEU A 108 0.26 -10.30 9.92
C LEU A 108 0.65 -9.30 11.02
N LYS A 109 -0.28 -8.95 11.90
CA LYS A 109 0.01 -8.08 13.04
C LYS A 109 1.09 -8.67 13.93
N LYS A 110 1.01 -9.97 14.28
CA LYS A 110 2.02 -10.66 15.09
C LYS A 110 3.39 -10.68 14.39
N ILE A 111 3.42 -10.78 13.06
CA ILE A 111 4.65 -10.71 12.25
C ILE A 111 5.26 -9.30 12.32
N ILE A 112 4.46 -8.28 12.06
CA ILE A 112 4.87 -6.88 12.04
C ILE A 112 5.40 -6.46 13.43
N ASP A 113 4.75 -6.84 14.51
CA ASP A 113 5.12 -6.47 15.87
C ASP A 113 6.56 -6.92 16.25
N LYS A 114 7.07 -8.01 15.63
CA LYS A 114 8.45 -8.50 15.83
C LYS A 114 9.52 -7.56 15.24
N VAL A 115 9.18 -6.81 14.18
CA VAL A 115 10.15 -5.99 13.42
C VAL A 115 9.87 -4.49 13.48
N ARG A 116 8.68 -4.08 13.88
CA ARG A 116 8.15 -2.72 13.81
C ARG A 116 9.07 -1.64 14.41
N ARG A 117 9.86 -1.99 15.43
CA ARG A 117 10.79 -1.04 16.08
C ARG A 117 12.00 -0.67 15.23
N LYS A 118 12.24 -1.40 14.13
CA LYS A 118 13.40 -1.20 13.24
C LYS A 118 13.11 -0.21 12.12
N TYR A 119 11.83 0.13 11.91
CA TYR A 119 11.36 0.95 10.79
C TYR A 119 10.60 2.18 11.31
N ASP A 120 10.66 3.26 10.55
CA ASP A 120 9.85 4.46 10.77
C ASP A 120 8.46 4.26 10.16
N TYR A 121 8.41 3.64 8.97
CA TYR A 121 7.18 3.31 8.24
C TYR A 121 7.14 1.85 7.81
N ILE A 122 5.94 1.28 7.84
CA ILE A 122 5.63 -0.02 7.22
C ILE A 122 4.46 0.21 6.27
N ILE A 123 4.70 0.01 4.98
CA ILE A 123 3.71 0.21 3.92
C ILE A 123 3.24 -1.16 3.44
N ILE A 124 1.93 -1.42 3.50
CA ILE A 124 1.33 -2.69 3.08
C ILE A 124 0.57 -2.46 1.78
N ASP A 125 1.00 -3.10 0.69
CA ASP A 125 0.26 -3.12 -0.58
C ASP A 125 -0.82 -4.19 -0.54
N CYS A 126 -2.10 -3.80 -0.56
CA CYS A 126 -3.22 -4.72 -0.46
C CYS A 126 -3.73 -5.19 -1.83
N PRO A 127 -4.21 -6.45 -1.95
CA PRO A 127 -4.84 -6.94 -3.17
C PRO A 127 -6.14 -6.19 -3.51
N PRO A 128 -6.64 -6.28 -4.76
CA PRO A 128 -7.89 -5.65 -5.18
C PRO A 128 -9.14 -6.44 -4.73
N SER A 129 -9.19 -6.82 -3.46
CA SER A 129 -10.28 -7.62 -2.88
C SER A 129 -10.38 -7.36 -1.39
N LEU A 130 -11.57 -7.54 -0.82
CA LEU A 130 -11.81 -7.42 0.62
C LEU A 130 -11.83 -8.80 1.28
N ASN A 131 -10.80 -9.60 1.01
CA ASN A 131 -10.62 -10.96 1.47
C ASN A 131 -9.79 -11.03 2.78
N MET A 132 -9.41 -12.23 3.20
CA MET A 132 -8.64 -12.48 4.42
C MET A 132 -7.29 -11.75 4.43
N LEU A 133 -6.63 -11.63 3.28
CA LEU A 133 -5.37 -10.89 3.16
C LEU A 133 -5.58 -9.42 3.50
N THR A 134 -6.56 -8.76 2.88
CA THR A 134 -6.89 -7.36 3.19
C THR A 134 -7.31 -7.17 4.64
N ILE A 135 -8.09 -8.10 5.22
CA ILE A 135 -8.47 -8.05 6.64
C ILE A 135 -7.22 -8.11 7.54
N ASN A 136 -6.25 -8.98 7.25
CA ASN A 136 -4.97 -9.02 7.96
C ASN A 136 -4.20 -7.70 7.87
N ALA A 137 -4.13 -7.09 6.67
CA ALA A 137 -3.50 -5.80 6.48
C ALA A 137 -4.15 -4.71 7.33
N LEU A 138 -5.48 -4.59 7.29
CA LEU A 138 -6.24 -3.60 8.05
C LEU A 138 -6.16 -3.84 9.57
N THR A 139 -6.13 -5.09 10.01
CA THR A 139 -5.98 -5.45 11.42
C THR A 139 -4.60 -5.07 11.97
N ALA A 140 -3.57 -5.15 11.13
CA ALA A 140 -2.19 -4.80 11.49
C ALA A 140 -1.89 -3.30 11.36
N ALA A 141 -2.63 -2.57 10.52
CA ALA A 141 -2.36 -1.18 10.18
C ALA A 141 -2.75 -0.19 11.31
N ASN A 142 -2.08 0.95 11.34
CA ASN A 142 -2.54 2.14 12.08
C ASN A 142 -3.58 2.90 11.27
N SER A 143 -3.37 2.96 9.95
CA SER A 143 -4.20 3.76 9.07
C SER A 143 -4.27 3.18 7.66
N VAL A 144 -5.26 3.64 6.90
CA VAL A 144 -5.52 3.21 5.51
C VAL A 144 -5.40 4.40 4.57
N LEU A 145 -4.44 4.33 3.64
CA LEU A 145 -4.32 5.24 2.51
C LEU A 145 -5.08 4.65 1.32
N VAL A 146 -5.97 5.44 0.73
CA VAL A 146 -6.88 4.98 -0.32
C VAL A 146 -6.60 5.67 -1.64
N PRO A 147 -5.86 5.04 -2.57
CA PRO A 147 -5.72 5.55 -3.93
C PRO A 147 -7.05 5.42 -4.68
N ILE A 148 -7.48 6.50 -5.32
CA ILE A 148 -8.70 6.55 -6.12
C ILE A 148 -8.36 7.07 -7.52
N GLN A 149 -8.65 6.27 -8.54
CA GLN A 149 -8.60 6.75 -9.91
C GLN A 149 -9.77 7.69 -10.21
N CYS A 150 -9.51 8.80 -10.92
CA CYS A 150 -10.52 9.79 -11.30
C CYS A 150 -11.43 9.25 -12.41
N GLU A 151 -12.29 8.28 -12.07
CA GLU A 151 -13.27 7.63 -12.95
C GLU A 151 -14.68 7.63 -12.34
N TYR A 152 -15.70 7.45 -13.18
CA TYR A 152 -17.12 7.57 -12.79
C TYR A 152 -17.53 6.71 -11.59
N TYR A 153 -17.04 5.48 -11.46
CA TYR A 153 -17.38 4.57 -10.35
C TYR A 153 -16.49 4.72 -9.10
N ALA A 154 -15.77 5.82 -8.97
CA ALA A 154 -14.83 6.03 -7.87
C ALA A 154 -15.52 6.03 -6.48
N LEU A 155 -16.69 6.64 -6.38
CA LEU A 155 -17.45 6.76 -5.11
C LEU A 155 -18.04 5.44 -4.62
N GLU A 156 -18.52 4.58 -5.54
CA GLU A 156 -19.12 3.30 -5.15
C GLU A 156 -18.09 2.39 -4.47
N GLY A 157 -16.91 2.24 -5.08
CA GLY A 157 -15.81 1.46 -4.50
C GLY A 157 -15.31 2.02 -3.17
N LEU A 158 -15.30 3.35 -3.04
CA LEU A 158 -14.89 4.01 -1.81
C LEU A 158 -15.86 3.74 -0.66
N SER A 159 -17.17 3.81 -0.90
CA SER A 159 -18.19 3.57 0.13
C SER A 159 -18.12 2.14 0.69
N GLN A 160 -17.89 1.14 -0.19
CA GLN A 160 -17.73 -0.24 0.23
C GLN A 160 -16.46 -0.47 1.05
N LEU A 161 -15.36 0.20 0.67
CA LEU A 161 -14.11 0.14 1.44
C LEU A 161 -14.26 0.78 2.81
N ILE A 162 -14.90 1.94 2.91
CA ILE A 162 -15.18 2.63 4.19
C ILE A 162 -15.97 1.69 5.10
N HIS A 163 -17.03 1.07 4.60
CA HIS A 163 -17.82 0.10 5.38
C HIS A 163 -16.94 -1.05 5.92
N THR A 164 -16.02 -1.56 5.11
CA THR A 164 -15.09 -2.62 5.55
C THR A 164 -14.12 -2.11 6.61
N ILE A 165 -13.57 -0.89 6.44
CA ILE A 165 -12.70 -0.25 7.44
C ILE A 165 -13.44 -0.13 8.78
N ASP A 166 -14.71 0.32 8.77
CA ASP A 166 -15.54 0.44 9.97
C ASP A 166 -15.78 -0.92 10.64
N LEU A 167 -16.08 -1.97 9.87
CA LEU A 167 -16.23 -3.33 10.41
C LEU A 167 -14.94 -3.85 11.06
N VAL A 168 -13.79 -3.62 10.44
CA VAL A 168 -12.48 -4.00 11.01
C VAL A 168 -12.19 -3.18 12.26
N LYS A 169 -12.46 -1.88 12.24
CA LYS A 169 -12.31 -0.99 13.39
C LYS A 169 -13.14 -1.44 14.58
N ASP A 170 -14.39 -1.80 14.35
CA ASP A 170 -15.29 -2.21 15.43
C ASP A 170 -14.92 -3.56 16.04
N ARG A 171 -14.48 -4.52 15.24
CA ARG A 171 -14.31 -5.91 15.64
C ARG A 171 -12.88 -6.34 15.92
N LEU A 172 -11.90 -5.82 15.15
CA LEU A 172 -10.54 -6.34 15.11
C LEU A 172 -9.49 -5.29 15.50
N ASN A 173 -9.62 -4.03 15.07
CA ASN A 173 -8.62 -3.00 15.27
C ASN A 173 -9.24 -1.64 15.60
N LYS A 174 -9.59 -1.42 16.86
CA LYS A 174 -10.25 -0.19 17.34
C LYS A 174 -9.48 1.11 17.06
N LYS A 175 -8.18 1.01 16.76
CA LYS A 175 -7.30 2.16 16.50
C LYS A 175 -7.15 2.48 15.02
N LEU A 176 -7.74 1.66 14.13
CA LEU A 176 -7.66 1.88 12.70
C LEU A 176 -8.34 3.20 12.33
N VAL A 177 -7.64 4.02 11.57
CA VAL A 177 -8.19 5.28 11.03
C VAL A 177 -7.99 5.35 9.52
N MET A 178 -8.80 6.16 8.84
CA MET A 178 -8.54 6.50 7.46
C MET A 178 -7.40 7.51 7.41
N GLU A 179 -6.28 7.14 6.80
CA GLU A 179 -5.12 8.02 6.55
C GLU A 179 -5.50 9.16 5.62
N GLY A 180 -6.13 8.80 4.53
CA GLY A 180 -6.67 9.72 3.55
C GLY A 180 -6.86 9.10 2.17
N VAL A 181 -7.58 9.84 1.34
CA VAL A 181 -7.78 9.54 -0.06
C VAL A 181 -6.75 10.30 -0.88
N VAL A 182 -6.06 9.62 -1.80
CA VAL A 182 -5.19 10.23 -2.81
C VAL A 182 -5.76 9.97 -4.20
N PHE A 183 -5.96 11.04 -4.97
CA PHE A 183 -6.40 10.91 -6.36
C PHE A 183 -5.23 10.51 -7.24
N THR A 184 -5.46 9.50 -8.09
CA THR A 184 -4.46 8.94 -9.01
C THR A 184 -4.91 9.05 -10.45
N MET A 185 -3.94 8.99 -11.38
CA MET A 185 -4.19 9.06 -12.82
C MET A 185 -5.05 10.25 -13.22
N TYR A 186 -4.90 11.36 -12.49
CA TYR A 186 -5.60 12.59 -12.78
C TYR A 186 -5.17 13.15 -14.12
N ASP A 187 -6.16 13.49 -14.98
CA ASP A 187 -5.92 14.15 -16.25
C ASP A 187 -6.63 15.50 -16.25
N ALA A 188 -5.86 16.57 -16.11
CA ALA A 188 -6.36 17.95 -16.06
C ALA A 188 -7.07 18.41 -17.35
N ARG A 189 -6.93 17.65 -18.44
CA ARG A 189 -7.60 17.95 -19.73
C ARG A 189 -9.05 17.47 -19.76
N THR A 190 -9.48 16.68 -18.79
CA THR A 190 -10.82 16.09 -18.75
C THR A 190 -11.67 16.70 -17.64
N ASN A 191 -12.90 17.09 -17.99
CA ASN A 191 -13.89 17.53 -17.01
C ASN A 191 -14.27 16.40 -16.03
N LEU A 192 -14.19 15.14 -16.46
CA LEU A 192 -14.48 13.97 -15.62
C LEU A 192 -13.57 13.92 -14.39
N SER A 193 -12.26 14.13 -14.57
CA SER A 193 -11.32 14.11 -13.46
C SER A 193 -11.65 15.18 -12.41
N LEU A 194 -12.00 16.39 -12.86
CA LEU A 194 -12.40 17.47 -11.96
C LEU A 194 -13.70 17.14 -11.22
N GLN A 195 -14.74 16.68 -11.93
CA GLN A 195 -16.02 16.30 -11.33
C GLN A 195 -15.89 15.18 -10.29
N VAL A 196 -15.03 14.18 -10.54
CA VAL A 196 -14.78 13.10 -9.57
C VAL A 196 -14.12 13.64 -8.30
N VAL A 197 -13.13 14.52 -8.44
CA VAL A 197 -12.47 15.17 -7.29
C VAL A 197 -13.47 15.97 -6.46
N GLU A 198 -14.32 16.78 -7.09
CA GLU A 198 -15.36 17.57 -6.43
C GLU A 198 -16.37 16.67 -5.73
N ASN A 199 -16.91 15.66 -6.42
CA ASN A 199 -17.87 14.73 -5.85
C ASN A 199 -17.31 13.96 -4.64
N VAL A 200 -16.04 13.54 -4.68
CA VAL A 200 -15.42 12.87 -3.54
C VAL A 200 -15.25 13.85 -2.38
N LYS A 201 -14.84 15.11 -2.65
CA LYS A 201 -14.71 16.14 -1.61
C LYS A 201 -16.04 16.48 -0.93
N ASP A 202 -17.13 16.53 -1.70
CA ASP A 202 -18.46 16.86 -1.18
C ASP A 202 -19.06 15.73 -0.33
N ASN A 203 -18.72 14.47 -0.64
CA ASN A 203 -19.27 13.29 0.03
C ASN A 203 -18.37 12.75 1.16
N LEU A 204 -17.07 13.01 1.11
CA LEU A 204 -16.11 12.66 2.15
C LEU A 204 -15.78 13.90 2.97
N GLN A 205 -16.32 13.98 4.17
CA GLN A 205 -16.00 15.05 5.13
C GLN A 205 -14.59 14.92 5.74
N GLN A 206 -13.78 13.94 5.33
CA GLN A 206 -12.52 13.58 6.01
C GLN A 206 -11.37 13.28 5.04
N ASN A 207 -10.18 13.71 5.47
CA ASN A 207 -8.86 13.23 5.06
C ASN A 207 -8.65 12.99 3.55
N ILE A 208 -8.74 14.03 2.75
CA ILE A 208 -8.28 13.99 1.36
C ILE A 208 -6.89 14.61 1.31
N TYR A 209 -5.94 13.95 0.67
CA TYR A 209 -4.63 14.53 0.40
C TYR A 209 -4.75 15.71 -0.56
N LYS A 210 -3.97 16.76 -0.31
CA LYS A 210 -3.85 17.90 -1.23
C LYS A 210 -3.14 17.49 -2.50
N THR A 211 -2.21 16.56 -2.35
CA THR A 211 -1.44 15.98 -3.44
C THR A 211 -2.33 15.14 -4.35
N ILE A 212 -2.19 15.36 -5.66
CA ILE A 212 -2.86 14.59 -6.71
C ILE A 212 -1.80 13.95 -7.60
N ILE A 213 -1.89 12.64 -7.84
CA ILE A 213 -0.97 11.92 -8.71
C ILE A 213 -1.46 12.01 -10.16
N PRO A 214 -0.72 12.66 -11.05
CA PRO A 214 -1.13 12.82 -12.43
C PRO A 214 -1.05 11.50 -13.22
N ARG A 215 -1.80 11.41 -14.32
CA ARG A 215 -1.56 10.38 -15.33
C ARG A 215 -0.19 10.62 -15.95
N ASN A 216 0.73 9.68 -15.74
CA ASN A 216 2.11 9.81 -16.18
C ASN A 216 2.62 8.48 -16.73
N VAL A 217 3.09 8.47 -17.97
CA VAL A 217 3.60 7.26 -18.65
C VAL A 217 4.82 6.69 -17.93
N ARG A 218 5.68 7.54 -17.37
CA ARG A 218 6.87 7.12 -16.64
C ARG A 218 6.53 6.27 -15.40
N LEU A 219 5.43 6.59 -14.71
CA LEU A 219 4.93 5.76 -13.60
C LEU A 219 4.47 4.37 -14.06
N ALA A 220 3.98 4.24 -15.30
CA ALA A 220 3.59 2.94 -15.85
C ALA A 220 4.79 2.14 -16.37
N GLU A 221 5.84 2.80 -16.84
CA GLU A 221 7.06 2.18 -17.36
C GLU A 221 7.99 1.69 -16.24
N ALA A 222 8.19 2.48 -15.18
CA ALA A 222 9.15 2.24 -14.12
C ALA A 222 9.10 0.81 -13.53
N PRO A 223 7.93 0.21 -13.24
CA PRO A 223 7.86 -1.16 -12.72
C PRO A 223 8.42 -2.22 -13.67
N SER A 224 8.39 -2.00 -14.99
CA SER A 224 8.99 -2.94 -15.96
C SER A 224 10.52 -2.96 -15.91
N TYR A 225 11.11 -1.97 -15.27
CA TYR A 225 12.56 -1.90 -15.01
C TYR A 225 12.90 -2.26 -13.55
N GLY A 226 11.90 -2.65 -12.75
CA GLY A 226 12.08 -2.97 -11.33
C GLY A 226 12.55 -1.77 -10.51
N GLN A 227 12.11 -0.56 -10.84
CA GLN A 227 12.56 0.67 -10.21
C GLN A 227 11.37 1.55 -9.77
N PRO A 228 11.43 2.19 -8.60
CA PRO A 228 10.51 3.27 -8.28
C PRO A 228 10.78 4.47 -9.20
N ILE A 229 9.78 5.34 -9.33
CA ILE A 229 9.84 6.51 -10.23
C ILE A 229 11.02 7.44 -9.89
N THR A 230 11.40 7.52 -8.64
CA THR A 230 12.50 8.36 -8.15
C THR A 230 13.86 7.94 -8.71
N LEU A 231 14.03 6.65 -9.03
CA LEU A 231 15.23 6.10 -9.67
C LEU A 231 15.09 6.04 -11.20
N TYR A 232 13.88 5.75 -11.70
CA TYR A 232 13.63 5.61 -13.13
C TYR A 232 13.62 6.95 -13.88
N ASP A 233 12.89 7.93 -13.34
CA ASP A 233 12.81 9.30 -13.89
C ASP A 233 12.57 10.31 -12.76
N THR A 234 13.65 10.68 -12.09
CA THR A 234 13.65 11.50 -10.87
C THR A 234 13.04 12.89 -11.06
N ARG A 235 12.93 13.39 -12.31
CA ARG A 235 12.40 14.73 -12.63
C ARG A 235 10.98 14.68 -13.22
N SER A 236 10.39 13.48 -13.33
CA SER A 236 9.03 13.35 -13.86
C SER A 236 8.00 13.98 -12.92
N ALA A 237 6.89 14.42 -13.48
CA ALA A 237 5.74 14.91 -12.69
C ALA A 237 5.23 13.84 -11.70
N GLY A 238 5.39 12.54 -12.04
CA GLY A 238 5.06 11.44 -11.15
C GLY A 238 5.99 11.37 -9.92
N ALA A 239 7.30 11.56 -10.11
CA ALA A 239 8.26 11.57 -9.00
C ALA A 239 8.01 12.76 -8.07
N GLU A 240 7.78 13.94 -8.61
CA GLU A 240 7.46 15.13 -7.84
C GLU A 240 6.17 14.96 -7.03
N ALA A 241 5.10 14.43 -7.64
CA ALA A 241 3.84 14.19 -6.96
C ALA A 241 3.99 13.18 -5.80
N TYR A 242 4.75 12.10 -5.95
CA TYR A 242 4.98 11.15 -4.86
C TYR A 242 5.88 11.71 -3.75
N ARG A 243 6.83 12.59 -4.05
CA ARG A 243 7.59 13.32 -3.01
C ARG A 243 6.70 14.23 -2.19
N LEU A 244 5.79 14.98 -2.84
CA LEU A 244 4.79 15.80 -2.15
C LEU A 244 3.85 14.95 -1.30
N LEU A 245 3.42 13.78 -1.78
CA LEU A 245 2.61 12.86 -1.00
C LEU A 245 3.36 12.36 0.24
N ALA A 246 4.63 11.99 0.10
CA ALA A 246 5.45 11.55 1.22
C ALA A 246 5.64 12.67 2.27
N GLU A 247 5.85 13.91 1.84
CA GLU A 247 5.90 15.07 2.73
C GLU A 247 4.58 15.27 3.47
N GLU A 248 3.45 15.15 2.77
CA GLU A 248 2.13 15.28 3.38
C GLU A 248 1.85 14.15 4.38
N VAL A 249 2.30 12.91 4.11
CA VAL A 249 2.21 11.78 5.04
C VAL A 249 3.03 12.03 6.31
N ILE A 250 4.25 12.56 6.17
CA ILE A 250 5.12 12.89 7.31
C ILE A 250 4.47 13.99 8.16
N ASN A 251 4.02 15.08 7.54
CA ASN A 251 3.47 16.23 8.26
C ASN A 251 2.18 15.90 9.03
N ARG A 252 1.40 14.92 8.59
CA ARG A 252 0.18 14.45 9.29
C ARG A 252 0.48 13.62 10.56
N GLU A 253 1.75 13.28 10.83
CA GLU A 253 2.13 12.68 12.11
C GLU A 253 2.20 13.68 13.24
N ASP A 254 2.41 14.95 12.91
CA ASP A 254 2.61 16.02 13.88
C ASP A 254 1.29 16.73 14.28
N GLU A 255 0.16 16.35 13.62
CA GLU A 255 -1.19 16.82 13.94
C GLU A 255 -1.95 15.79 14.82
#